data_fd1bcfb69703bd7859a26099b1cdb333
#
_entry.id   fd1bcfb69703bd7859a26099b1cdb333
#
_cell.length_a   1.000
_cell.length_b   1.000
_cell.length_c   1.000
_cell.angle_alpha   90.00
_cell.angle_beta   90.00
_cell.angle_gamma   90.00
#
_symmetry.space_group_name_H-M   'P 1'
#
loop_
_entity.id
_entity.type
_entity.pdbx_description
1 polymer ?
#
loop_
_entity_poly.entity_id
_entity_poly.type
_entity_poly.pdbx_seq_one_letter_code
_entity_poly.pdbx_strand_id
1 'polypeptide(L)' 'RLERKSDEFCYILQGHWKLTGDDGDEYEVKAGDVLYLRKGWSGTSHIIETIRKVYMAS' A
#
# COMPACT_ATOMS: atom_id res chain seq x y z
N ARG A 1 0.02 -8.74 -8.48
CA ARG A 1 -1.15 -8.80 -7.60
C ARG A 1 -0.75 -8.89 -6.15
N LEU A 2 -1.40 -8.14 -5.31
CA LEU A 2 -1.10 -8.05 -3.89
C LEU A 2 -2.28 -8.59 -3.06
N GLU A 3 -1.98 -9.50 -2.14
CA GLU A 3 -2.96 -10.01 -1.19
C GLU A 3 -2.39 -9.87 0.22
N ARG A 4 -3.22 -9.38 1.14
CA ARG A 4 -2.78 -9.18 2.52
C ARG A 4 -3.33 -10.28 3.40
N LYS A 5 -2.42 -11.02 4.05
CA LYS A 5 -2.78 -12.08 4.98
C LYS A 5 -2.79 -11.60 6.43
N SER A 6 -2.34 -10.38 6.64
CA SER A 6 -2.35 -9.72 7.95
C SER A 6 -2.51 -8.22 7.74
N ASP A 7 -2.86 -7.52 8.80
CA ASP A 7 -2.95 -6.07 8.73
C ASP A 7 -1.55 -5.49 8.52
N GLU A 8 -1.45 -4.47 7.68
CA GLU A 8 -0.19 -3.77 7.44
C GLU A 8 -0.39 -2.27 7.53
N PHE A 9 0.46 -1.64 8.29
CA PHE A 9 0.49 -0.19 8.44
C PHE A 9 1.82 0.32 7.91
N CYS A 10 1.79 1.25 6.95
CA CYS A 10 2.98 1.75 6.28
C CYS A 10 3.08 3.26 6.39
N TYR A 11 4.30 3.74 6.62
CA TYR A 11 4.63 5.16 6.49
C TYR A 11 5.59 5.31 5.32
N ILE A 12 5.22 6.11 4.33
CA ILE A 12 5.99 6.24 3.09
C ILE A 12 7.05 7.32 3.28
N LEU A 13 8.31 6.92 3.17
CA LEU A 13 9.45 7.84 3.31
C LEU A 13 9.83 8.47 1.99
N GLN A 14 9.66 7.73 0.89
CA GLN A 14 10.08 8.19 -0.42
C GLN A 14 9.33 7.42 -1.49
N GLY A 15 9.06 8.05 -2.62
CA GLY A 15 8.51 7.40 -3.80
C GLY A 15 7.03 7.69 -4.00
N HIS A 16 6.45 6.97 -4.96
CA HIS A 16 5.05 7.13 -5.34
C HIS A 16 4.48 5.74 -5.66
N TRP A 17 3.36 5.41 -5.05
CA TRP A 17 2.79 4.07 -5.13
C TRP A 17 1.28 4.16 -5.30
N LYS A 18 0.76 3.41 -6.25
CA LYS A 18 -0.67 3.35 -6.51
C LYS A 18 -1.18 1.93 -6.29
N LEU A 19 -2.32 1.82 -5.64
CA LEU A 19 -2.96 0.54 -5.34
C LEU A 19 -4.39 0.58 -5.84
N THR A 20 -4.81 -0.51 -6.50
CA THR A 20 -6.19 -0.66 -6.95
C THR A 20 -6.76 -1.92 -6.35
N GLY A 21 -7.77 -1.79 -5.50
CA GLY A 21 -8.43 -2.92 -4.87
C GLY A 21 -9.30 -3.69 -5.86
N ASP A 22 -9.55 -4.95 -5.55
CA ASP A 22 -10.42 -5.80 -6.38
C ASP A 22 -11.86 -5.27 -6.41
N ASP A 23 -12.25 -4.49 -5.43
CA ASP A 23 -13.57 -3.87 -5.35
C ASP A 23 -13.66 -2.56 -6.15
N GLY A 24 -12.58 -2.15 -6.80
CA GLY A 24 -12.53 -0.95 -7.59
C GLY A 24 -12.02 0.28 -6.86
N ASP A 25 -11.74 0.18 -5.56
CA ASP A 25 -11.18 1.30 -4.82
C ASP A 25 -9.74 1.56 -5.23
N GLU A 26 -9.38 2.83 -5.32
CA GLU A 26 -8.02 3.23 -5.66
C GLU A 26 -7.40 4.02 -4.52
N TYR A 27 -6.12 3.73 -4.26
CA TYR A 27 -5.33 4.43 -3.25
C TYR A 27 -4.04 4.90 -3.89
N GLU A 28 -3.64 6.12 -3.61
CA GLU A 28 -2.38 6.65 -4.10
C GLU A 28 -1.62 7.24 -2.92
N VAL A 29 -0.39 6.80 -2.73
CA VAL A 29 0.45 7.26 -1.62
C VAL A 29 1.80 7.73 -2.13
N LYS A 30 2.38 8.69 -1.44
CA LYS A 30 3.68 9.25 -1.76
C LYS A 30 4.36 9.66 -0.46
N ALA A 31 5.58 10.19 -0.57
CA ALA A 31 6.35 10.58 0.60
C ALA A 31 5.52 11.42 1.58
N GLY A 32 5.52 11.03 2.84
CA GLY A 32 4.76 11.68 3.88
C GLY A 32 3.39 11.09 4.14
N ASP A 33 2.94 10.17 3.30
CA ASP A 33 1.62 9.54 3.46
C ASP A 33 1.69 8.29 4.33
N VAL A 34 0.54 7.96 4.91
CA VAL A 34 0.36 6.75 5.71
C VAL A 34 -0.66 5.87 5.00
N LEU A 35 -0.37 4.58 4.94
CA LEU A 35 -1.26 3.60 4.31
C LEU A 35 -1.54 2.46 5.28
N TYR A 36 -2.82 2.10 5.39
CA TYR A 36 -3.24 0.96 6.20
C TYR A 36 -3.97 -0.04 5.32
N LEU A 37 -3.43 -1.24 5.21
CA LEU A 37 -4.05 -2.34 4.46
C LEU A 37 -4.53 -3.40 5.44
N ARG A 38 -5.83 -3.67 5.41
CA ARG A 38 -6.46 -4.62 6.32
C ARG A 38 -6.22 -6.05 5.84
N LYS A 39 -6.22 -6.96 6.79
CA LYS A 39 -6.19 -8.40 6.49
C LYS A 39 -7.35 -8.74 5.53
N GLY A 40 -7.01 -9.49 4.49
CA GLY A 40 -8.00 -9.88 3.48
C GLY A 40 -8.07 -8.94 2.29
N TRP A 41 -7.41 -7.78 2.37
CA TRP A 41 -7.36 -6.87 1.21
C TRP A 41 -6.60 -7.51 0.06
N SER A 42 -7.12 -7.38 -1.14
CA SER A 42 -6.44 -7.85 -2.34
C SER A 42 -6.62 -6.85 -3.46
N GLY A 43 -5.67 -6.81 -4.38
CA GLY A 43 -5.71 -5.89 -5.50
C GLY A 43 -4.40 -5.86 -6.25
N THR A 44 -4.22 -4.82 -7.04
CA THR A 44 -3.03 -4.60 -7.86
C THR A 44 -2.19 -3.48 -7.29
N SER A 45 -0.89 -3.73 -7.21
CA SER A 45 0.09 -2.74 -6.76
C SER A 45 0.86 -2.22 -7.96
N HIS A 46 0.97 -0.89 -8.06
CA HIS A 46 1.72 -0.25 -9.14
C HIS A 46 2.66 0.79 -8.53
N ILE A 47 3.96 0.51 -8.61
CA ILE A 47 4.98 1.42 -8.12
C ILE A 47 5.38 2.37 -9.24
N ILE A 48 5.06 3.66 -9.05
CA ILE A 48 5.35 4.69 -10.05
C ILE A 48 6.78 5.19 -9.86
N GLU A 49 7.21 5.38 -8.61
CA GLU A 49 8.58 5.71 -8.25
C GLU A 49 9.03 4.77 -7.15
N THR A 50 10.33 4.48 -7.10
CA THR A 50 10.89 3.57 -6.09
C THR A 50 10.42 3.94 -4.69
N ILE A 51 9.86 2.97 -3.98
CA ILE A 51 9.27 3.17 -2.66
C ILE A 51 10.30 2.87 -1.57
N ARG A 52 10.38 3.78 -0.59
CA ARG A 52 11.03 3.53 0.69
C ARG A 52 9.98 3.74 1.77
N LYS A 53 9.80 2.75 2.61
CA LYS A 53 8.78 2.81 3.65
C LYS A 53 9.22 2.10 4.91
N VAL A 54 8.63 2.51 6.03
CA VAL A 54 8.65 1.72 7.26
C VAL A 54 7.26 1.11 7.40
N TYR A 55 7.20 -0.12 7.90
CA TYR A 55 5.92 -0.81 8.00
C TYR A 55 5.87 -1.70 9.22
N MET A 56 4.65 -1.95 9.68
CA MET A 56 4.37 -2.93 10.73
C MET A 56 3.28 -3.85 10.22
N ALA A 57 3.46 -5.15 10.43
CA ALA A 57 2.49 -6.17 10.08
C ALA A 57 2.12 -6.95 11.32
N SER A 58 0.85 -7.33 11.42
CA SER A 58 0.37 -8.10 12.57
C SER A 58 -0.41 -9.36 12.14
#